data_98506ec59854a4e5c8bf2c50b6832e30
#
_entry.id   98506ec59854a4e5c8bf2c50b6832e30
#
_cell.length_a   1.000
_cell.length_b   1.000
_cell.length_c   1.000
_cell.angle_alpha   90.00
_cell.angle_beta   90.00
_cell.angle_gamma   90.00
#
_symmetry.space_group_name_H-M   'P 1'
#
loop_
_entity.id
_entity.type
_entity.pdbx_description
1 polymer ?
#
loop_
_entity_poly.entity_id
_entity_poly.type
_entity_poly.pdbx_seq_one_letter_code
_entity_poly.pdbx_strand_id
1 'polypeptide(L)'
;MRHTSKWAMLLILFLATFQLVNAQSMSEKTVMVGGAPMYPSKNIIENALNSKDHTTLVAAVKAAGLVETLEGPGPFTVFAPTNEAFDQLPKGTVDNLLKPENKDKLTTVLTYHVVPGKYDEKALLELIKAHHGMAKLKTVEGQELGFMRKGKSIWVVDDHGQKAMITIPDVYQSNGVIHVINRVLMP
;
A
#
# COMPACT_ATOMS: atom_id res chain seq x y z
N MET A 1 56.60 25.73 -66.25
CA MET A 1 55.35 26.43 -65.82
C MET A 1 54.72 25.62 -64.72
N ARG A 2 54.57 26.20 -63.58
CA ARG A 2 54.48 25.47 -62.33
C ARG A 2 53.07 25.50 -61.82
N HIS A 3 52.40 24.31 -61.72
CA HIS A 3 51.13 24.16 -61.03
C HIS A 3 51.37 23.74 -59.60
N THR A 4 51.13 24.64 -58.69
CA THR A 4 51.11 24.34 -57.26
C THR A 4 49.67 23.93 -56.84
N SER A 5 49.46 22.62 -56.62
CA SER A 5 48.23 22.09 -56.06
C SER A 5 48.23 22.35 -54.55
N LYS A 6 47.28 23.15 -54.08
CA LYS A 6 47.05 23.39 -52.65
C LYS A 6 46.08 22.36 -52.13
N TRP A 7 46.59 21.39 -51.44
CA TRP A 7 45.78 20.43 -50.66
C TRP A 7 45.30 21.15 -49.39
N ALA A 8 44.03 21.52 -49.41
CA ALA A 8 43.38 22.01 -48.22
C ALA A 8 42.99 20.81 -47.34
N MET A 9 43.70 20.66 -46.23
CA MET A 9 43.45 19.67 -45.20
C MET A 9 42.25 20.12 -44.38
N LEU A 10 41.09 19.53 -44.64
CA LEU A 10 39.86 19.73 -43.84
C LEU A 10 39.96 18.87 -42.58
N LEU A 11 40.35 19.49 -41.48
CA LEU A 11 40.30 18.92 -40.15
C LEU A 11 38.85 18.96 -39.71
N ILE A 12 38.15 17.84 -39.83
CA ILE A 12 36.81 17.63 -39.24
C ILE A 12 37.02 17.40 -37.75
N LEU A 13 36.81 18.45 -36.97
CA LEU A 13 36.79 18.41 -35.52
C LEU A 13 35.46 17.72 -35.11
N PHE A 14 35.54 16.42 -34.84
CA PHE A 14 34.43 15.67 -34.29
C PHE A 14 34.25 16.08 -32.83
N LEU A 15 33.46 17.14 -32.57
CA LEU A 15 32.99 17.44 -31.22
C LEU A 15 32.04 16.35 -30.80
N ALA A 16 32.56 15.35 -30.08
CA ALA A 16 31.75 14.43 -29.32
C ALA A 16 31.07 15.23 -28.20
N THR A 17 29.86 15.69 -28.46
CA THR A 17 28.98 16.20 -27.41
C THR A 17 28.59 15.02 -26.52
N PHE A 18 29.33 14.87 -25.43
CA PHE A 18 28.97 13.99 -24.35
C PHE A 18 27.67 14.56 -23.73
N GLN A 19 26.54 14.09 -24.19
CA GLN A 19 25.24 14.36 -23.57
C GLN A 19 25.30 13.67 -22.20
N LEU A 20 25.60 14.46 -21.18
CA LEU A 20 25.29 14.11 -19.80
C LEU A 20 23.78 13.93 -19.73
N VAL A 21 23.32 12.71 -19.90
CA VAL A 21 21.99 12.31 -19.47
C VAL A 21 21.96 12.51 -17.97
N ASN A 22 21.51 13.68 -17.53
CA ASN A 22 21.06 13.88 -16.18
C ASN A 22 19.90 12.92 -15.96
N ALA A 23 20.20 11.70 -15.50
CA ALA A 23 19.24 10.87 -14.82
C ALA A 23 18.85 11.66 -13.55
N GLN A 24 17.90 12.57 -13.69
CA GLN A 24 17.15 13.05 -12.55
C GLN A 24 16.52 11.79 -11.96
N SER A 25 17.10 11.30 -10.88
CA SER A 25 16.42 10.36 -10.01
C SER A 25 15.14 11.09 -9.60
N MET A 26 14.02 10.73 -10.24
CA MET A 26 12.71 11.14 -9.78
C MET A 26 12.64 10.62 -8.34
N SER A 27 12.78 11.53 -7.38
CA SER A 27 12.57 11.22 -5.97
C SER A 27 11.16 10.66 -5.87
N GLU A 28 11.04 9.34 -5.70
CA GLU A 28 9.76 8.69 -5.49
C GLU A 28 9.09 9.35 -4.29
N LYS A 29 7.84 9.78 -4.47
CA LYS A 29 7.05 10.36 -3.37
C LYS A 29 6.74 9.26 -2.37
N THR A 30 7.55 9.15 -1.33
CA THR A 30 7.38 8.19 -0.25
C THR A 30 6.48 8.74 0.85
N VAL A 31 5.78 7.83 1.53
CA VAL A 31 5.03 8.11 2.77
C VAL A 31 5.76 7.42 3.91
N MET A 32 5.99 8.13 5.01
CA MET A 32 6.61 7.53 6.21
C MET A 32 5.57 6.76 7.01
N VAL A 33 5.84 5.47 7.27
CA VAL A 33 4.98 4.61 8.09
C VAL A 33 5.85 3.76 9.00
N GLY A 34 5.61 3.83 10.31
CA GLY A 34 6.39 3.07 11.28
C GLY A 34 7.89 3.37 11.26
N GLY A 35 8.25 4.64 10.98
CA GLY A 35 9.63 5.09 10.92
C GLY A 35 10.40 4.68 9.67
N ALA A 36 9.74 4.11 8.66
CA ALA A 36 10.34 3.72 7.39
C ALA A 36 9.62 4.37 6.20
N PRO A 37 10.36 4.75 5.13
CA PRO A 37 9.75 5.22 3.90
C PRO A 37 9.10 4.05 3.13
N MET A 38 7.87 4.25 2.67
CA MET A 38 7.14 3.33 1.80
C MET A 38 7.31 3.78 0.36
N TYR A 39 7.77 2.89 -0.49
CA TYR A 39 8.12 3.18 -1.88
C TYR A 39 7.01 2.70 -2.83
N PRO A 40 6.46 3.56 -3.70
CA PRO A 40 5.46 3.15 -4.70
C PRO A 40 5.94 2.08 -5.67
N SER A 41 7.26 1.95 -5.87
CA SER A 41 7.88 0.91 -6.70
C SER A 41 7.91 -0.49 -6.05
N LYS A 42 7.70 -0.58 -4.73
CA LYS A 42 7.66 -1.83 -3.97
C LYS A 42 6.23 -2.33 -3.80
N ASN A 43 6.07 -3.65 -3.67
CA ASN A 43 4.76 -4.24 -3.38
C ASN A 43 4.34 -4.06 -1.90
N ILE A 44 3.11 -4.45 -1.58
CA ILE A 44 2.51 -4.31 -0.24
C ILE A 44 3.36 -4.99 0.83
N ILE A 45 3.84 -6.21 0.58
CA ILE A 45 4.62 -6.99 1.56
C ILE A 45 6.02 -6.40 1.74
N GLU A 46 6.71 -6.06 0.66
CA GLU A 46 8.05 -5.47 0.71
C GLU A 46 8.11 -4.18 1.52
N ASN A 47 7.06 -3.36 1.43
CA ASN A 47 6.94 -2.15 2.23
C ASN A 47 6.52 -2.44 3.68
N ALA A 48 5.53 -3.31 3.89
CA ALA A 48 5.04 -3.64 5.23
C ALA A 48 6.15 -4.23 6.13
N LEU A 49 7.05 -5.02 5.56
CA LEU A 49 8.21 -5.58 6.27
C LEU A 49 9.16 -4.53 6.87
N ASN A 50 9.20 -3.32 6.33
CA ASN A 50 10.04 -2.24 6.81
C ASN A 50 9.36 -1.39 7.92
N SER A 51 8.05 -1.53 8.09
CA SER A 51 7.29 -0.77 9.08
C SER A 51 7.40 -1.36 10.48
N LYS A 52 7.88 -0.59 11.43
CA LYS A 52 7.93 -0.99 12.84
C LYS A 52 6.53 -1.03 13.49
N ASP A 53 5.56 -0.34 12.91
CA ASP A 53 4.18 -0.27 13.43
C ASP A 53 3.30 -1.43 12.94
N HIS A 54 3.81 -2.29 12.02
CA HIS A 54 3.03 -3.37 11.41
C HIS A 54 3.67 -4.76 11.61
N THR A 55 4.54 -4.92 12.61
CA THR A 55 5.23 -6.20 12.86
C THR A 55 4.25 -7.34 13.19
N THR A 56 3.20 -7.05 13.95
CA THR A 56 2.14 -8.02 14.28
C THR A 56 1.35 -8.42 13.02
N LEU A 57 0.98 -7.44 12.17
CA LEU A 57 0.31 -7.70 10.91
C LEU A 57 1.15 -8.59 9.98
N VAL A 58 2.43 -8.29 9.85
CA VAL A 58 3.37 -9.08 9.03
C VAL A 58 3.50 -10.52 9.55
N ALA A 59 3.59 -10.68 10.87
CA ALA A 59 3.62 -12.03 11.48
C ALA A 59 2.32 -12.80 11.19
N ALA A 60 1.17 -12.13 11.30
CA ALA A 60 -0.14 -12.72 10.99
C ALA A 60 -0.26 -13.13 9.52
N VAL A 61 0.16 -12.27 8.58
CA VAL A 61 0.14 -12.58 7.13
C VAL A 61 1.03 -13.79 6.81
N LYS A 62 2.21 -13.90 7.44
CA LYS A 62 3.10 -15.06 7.29
C LYS A 62 2.47 -16.33 7.86
N ALA A 63 1.90 -16.27 9.06
CA ALA A 63 1.23 -17.41 9.71
C ALA A 63 0.02 -17.93 8.90
N ALA A 64 -0.73 -17.01 8.29
CA ALA A 64 -1.85 -17.35 7.40
C ALA A 64 -1.40 -17.89 6.03
N GLY A 65 -0.13 -17.71 5.64
CA GLY A 65 0.36 -18.09 4.31
C GLY A 65 -0.12 -17.18 3.18
N LEU A 66 -0.43 -15.91 3.48
CA LEU A 66 -0.97 -14.94 2.52
C LEU A 66 0.09 -14.06 1.85
N VAL A 67 1.37 -14.30 2.10
CA VAL A 67 2.47 -13.49 1.55
C VAL A 67 2.41 -13.47 0.02
N GLU A 68 2.43 -14.63 -0.63
CA GLU A 68 2.39 -14.74 -2.10
C GLU A 68 1.10 -14.12 -2.70
N THR A 69 -0.02 -14.26 -2.01
CA THR A 69 -1.30 -13.66 -2.44
C THR A 69 -1.23 -12.14 -2.47
N LEU A 70 -0.65 -11.53 -1.43
CA LEU A 70 -0.53 -10.07 -1.32
C LEU A 70 0.67 -9.49 -2.10
N GLU A 71 1.61 -10.31 -2.52
CA GLU A 71 2.67 -9.98 -3.50
C GLU A 71 2.16 -10.07 -4.95
N GLY A 72 1.03 -10.71 -5.17
CA GLY A 72 0.41 -10.91 -6.49
C GLY A 72 0.06 -9.61 -7.20
N PRO A 73 -0.41 -9.71 -8.45
CA PRO A 73 -0.51 -8.58 -9.39
C PRO A 73 -1.65 -7.59 -9.08
N GLY A 74 -2.34 -7.67 -7.97
CA GLY A 74 -3.37 -6.70 -7.57
C GLY A 74 -4.30 -6.21 -8.70
N PRO A 75 -4.84 -5.00 -8.65
CA PRO A 75 -4.67 -4.03 -7.56
C PRO A 75 -5.46 -4.38 -6.30
N PHE A 76 -4.86 -4.09 -5.15
CA PHE A 76 -5.49 -4.28 -3.85
C PHE A 76 -5.56 -2.96 -3.07
N THR A 77 -6.60 -2.82 -2.25
CA THR A 77 -6.66 -1.82 -1.18
C THR A 77 -6.59 -2.54 0.15
N VAL A 78 -5.55 -2.28 0.93
CA VAL A 78 -5.32 -2.93 2.22
C VAL A 78 -5.53 -1.94 3.35
N PHE A 79 -6.40 -2.27 4.29
CA PHE A 79 -6.58 -1.54 5.54
C PHE A 79 -5.69 -2.17 6.61
N ALA A 80 -4.52 -1.55 6.85
CA ALA A 80 -3.46 -2.12 7.67
C ALA A 80 -3.56 -1.64 9.13
N PRO A 81 -3.99 -2.50 10.08
CA PRO A 81 -3.99 -2.15 11.49
C PRO A 81 -2.57 -2.12 12.06
N THR A 82 -2.28 -1.11 12.88
CA THR A 82 -1.01 -0.98 13.59
C THR A 82 -0.89 -1.99 14.73
N ASN A 83 0.32 -2.17 15.28
CA ASN A 83 0.53 -2.98 16.48
C ASN A 83 -0.38 -2.51 17.63
N GLU A 84 -0.52 -1.18 17.81
CA GLU A 84 -1.43 -0.60 18.82
C GLU A 84 -2.91 -0.96 18.54
N ALA A 85 -3.29 -1.14 17.28
CA ALA A 85 -4.64 -1.60 16.94
C ALA A 85 -4.87 -3.05 17.39
N PHE A 86 -3.86 -3.90 17.27
CA PHE A 86 -3.90 -5.28 17.78
C PHE A 86 -3.92 -5.33 19.30
N ASP A 87 -3.20 -4.42 19.99
CA ASP A 87 -3.17 -4.34 21.44
C ASP A 87 -4.54 -3.97 22.07
N GLN A 88 -5.45 -3.40 21.28
CA GLN A 88 -6.83 -3.10 21.71
C GLN A 88 -7.74 -4.34 21.72
N LEU A 89 -7.31 -5.44 21.09
CA LEU A 89 -8.06 -6.70 21.16
C LEU A 89 -7.99 -7.29 22.58
N PRO A 90 -8.98 -8.10 22.98
CA PRO A 90 -8.91 -8.82 24.25
C PRO A 90 -7.62 -9.62 24.38
N LYS A 91 -7.04 -9.63 25.59
CA LYS A 91 -5.79 -10.36 25.86
C LYS A 91 -5.85 -11.80 25.38
N GLY A 92 -4.81 -12.23 24.69
CA GLY A 92 -4.70 -13.59 24.15
C GLY A 92 -5.42 -13.81 22.80
N THR A 93 -6.17 -12.83 22.28
CA THR A 93 -6.83 -12.96 20.97
C THR A 93 -5.82 -13.14 19.85
N VAL A 94 -4.77 -12.30 19.84
CA VAL A 94 -3.71 -12.37 18.81
C VAL A 94 -2.97 -13.70 18.90
N ASP A 95 -2.54 -14.09 20.11
CA ASP A 95 -1.84 -15.36 20.33
C ASP A 95 -2.71 -16.55 19.90
N ASN A 96 -4.02 -16.48 20.16
CA ASN A 96 -4.95 -17.53 19.75
C ASN A 96 -5.14 -17.57 18.24
N LEU A 97 -5.24 -16.42 17.56
CA LEU A 97 -5.36 -16.35 16.09
C LEU A 97 -4.08 -16.84 15.39
N LEU A 98 -2.92 -16.65 15.99
CA LEU A 98 -1.63 -17.09 15.42
C LEU A 98 -1.38 -18.60 15.56
N LYS A 99 -2.21 -19.34 16.31
CA LYS A 99 -2.07 -20.79 16.43
C LYS A 99 -2.39 -21.49 15.11
N PRO A 100 -1.66 -22.56 14.75
CA PRO A 100 -1.88 -23.30 13.50
C PRO A 100 -3.33 -23.80 13.32
N GLU A 101 -4.00 -24.20 14.41
CA GLU A 101 -5.39 -24.65 14.41
C GLU A 101 -6.39 -23.54 14.08
N ASN A 102 -6.00 -22.27 14.20
CA ASN A 102 -6.84 -21.12 13.90
C ASN A 102 -6.46 -20.40 12.57
N LYS A 103 -5.65 -21.05 11.74
CA LYS A 103 -5.18 -20.49 10.47
C LYS A 103 -6.33 -19.98 9.58
N ASP A 104 -7.42 -20.74 9.50
CA ASP A 104 -8.58 -20.35 8.67
C ASP A 104 -9.26 -19.08 9.21
N LYS A 105 -9.40 -18.96 10.54
CA LYS A 105 -9.94 -17.76 11.17
C LYS A 105 -9.02 -16.54 10.95
N LEU A 106 -7.71 -16.75 11.07
CA LEU A 106 -6.73 -15.71 10.79
C LEU A 106 -6.79 -15.26 9.33
N THR A 107 -6.90 -16.21 8.40
CA THR A 107 -7.07 -15.93 6.97
C THR A 107 -8.33 -15.11 6.71
N THR A 108 -9.46 -15.49 7.31
CA THR A 108 -10.73 -14.76 7.22
C THR A 108 -10.56 -13.30 7.69
N VAL A 109 -9.99 -13.09 8.89
CA VAL A 109 -9.75 -11.74 9.41
C VAL A 109 -8.84 -10.93 8.49
N LEU A 110 -7.73 -11.50 8.00
CA LEU A 110 -6.79 -10.78 7.15
C LEU A 110 -7.37 -10.46 5.77
N THR A 111 -8.09 -11.39 5.15
CA THR A 111 -8.74 -11.15 3.85
C THR A 111 -9.94 -10.20 3.95
N TYR A 112 -10.55 -10.08 5.12
CA TYR A 112 -11.55 -9.05 5.43
C TYR A 112 -10.97 -7.62 5.42
N HIS A 113 -9.67 -7.46 5.67
CA HIS A 113 -8.98 -6.17 5.58
C HIS A 113 -8.53 -5.81 4.15
N VAL A 114 -8.79 -6.67 3.17
CA VAL A 114 -8.36 -6.47 1.78
C VAL A 114 -9.57 -6.33 0.87
N VAL A 115 -9.59 -5.24 0.09
CA VAL A 115 -10.61 -4.98 -0.92
C VAL A 115 -9.96 -5.09 -2.30
N PRO A 116 -10.53 -5.87 -3.23
CA PRO A 116 -10.07 -5.89 -4.62
C PRO A 116 -10.28 -4.52 -5.27
N GLY A 117 -9.28 -4.05 -5.99
CA GLY A 117 -9.30 -2.73 -6.61
C GLY A 117 -8.41 -1.73 -5.87
N LYS A 118 -8.17 -0.58 -6.52
CA LYS A 118 -7.36 0.51 -5.96
C LYS A 118 -8.27 1.68 -5.59
N TYR A 119 -8.51 1.84 -4.31
CA TYR A 119 -9.34 2.91 -3.74
C TYR A 119 -8.47 3.80 -2.87
N ASP A 120 -8.00 4.92 -3.41
CA ASP A 120 -7.33 5.96 -2.65
C ASP A 120 -8.33 6.81 -1.84
N GLU A 121 -7.84 7.73 -1.02
CA GLU A 121 -8.69 8.58 -0.19
C GLU A 121 -9.73 9.33 -1.02
N LYS A 122 -9.32 9.83 -2.20
CA LYS A 122 -10.21 10.56 -3.11
C LYS A 122 -11.33 9.65 -3.62
N ALA A 123 -11.00 8.46 -4.09
CA ALA A 123 -11.99 7.48 -4.57
C ALA A 123 -12.96 7.06 -3.46
N LEU A 124 -12.48 6.83 -2.24
CA LEU A 124 -13.33 6.54 -1.09
C LEU A 124 -14.28 7.70 -0.76
N LEU A 125 -13.80 8.95 -0.79
CA LEU A 125 -14.64 10.13 -0.54
C LEU A 125 -15.69 10.32 -1.62
N GLU A 126 -15.37 10.08 -2.89
CA GLU A 126 -16.34 10.14 -4.00
C GLU A 126 -17.42 9.06 -3.85
N LEU A 127 -17.03 7.83 -3.49
CA LEU A 127 -17.98 6.74 -3.21
C LEU A 127 -18.90 7.08 -2.02
N ILE A 128 -18.34 7.57 -0.91
CA ILE A 128 -19.11 7.98 0.26
C ILE A 128 -20.14 9.05 -0.12
N LYS A 129 -19.73 10.04 -0.94
CA LYS A 129 -20.61 11.09 -1.42
C LYS A 129 -21.71 10.54 -2.33
N ALA A 130 -21.37 9.67 -3.26
CA ALA A 130 -22.31 9.05 -4.19
C ALA A 130 -23.37 8.19 -3.48
N HIS A 131 -23.02 7.60 -2.32
CA HIS A 131 -23.89 6.75 -1.53
C HIS A 131 -24.46 7.46 -0.29
N HIS A 132 -24.70 8.77 -0.38
CA HIS A 132 -25.37 9.57 0.66
C HIS A 132 -24.71 9.50 2.04
N GLY A 133 -23.38 9.36 2.09
CA GLY A 133 -22.62 9.43 3.34
C GLY A 133 -22.08 8.09 3.86
N MET A 134 -22.50 6.96 3.29
CA MET A 134 -21.96 5.64 3.61
C MET A 134 -21.85 4.78 2.35
N ALA A 135 -20.64 4.45 1.97
CA ALA A 135 -20.35 3.50 0.90
C ALA A 135 -20.05 2.11 1.47
N LYS A 136 -20.19 1.08 0.64
CA LYS A 136 -19.81 -0.29 0.98
C LYS A 136 -18.96 -0.88 -0.13
N LEU A 137 -17.92 -1.62 0.24
CA LEU A 137 -17.07 -2.36 -0.69
C LEU A 137 -16.93 -3.80 -0.20
N LYS A 138 -16.98 -4.72 -1.16
CA LYS A 138 -16.82 -6.14 -0.88
C LYS A 138 -15.34 -6.47 -0.68
N THR A 139 -15.03 -7.20 0.38
CA THR A 139 -13.67 -7.65 0.71
C THR A 139 -13.30 -8.92 -0.06
N VAL A 140 -12.02 -9.29 -0.03
CA VAL A 140 -11.54 -10.57 -0.58
C VAL A 140 -12.15 -11.76 0.17
N GLU A 141 -12.44 -11.59 1.46
CA GLU A 141 -13.14 -12.60 2.26
C GLU A 141 -14.59 -12.83 1.78
N GLY A 142 -15.23 -11.80 1.24
CA GLY A 142 -16.57 -11.89 0.65
C GLY A 142 -17.64 -11.03 1.34
N GLN A 143 -17.42 -10.61 2.57
CA GLN A 143 -18.28 -9.67 3.29
C GLN A 143 -17.99 -8.22 2.92
N GLU A 144 -18.77 -7.27 3.43
CA GLU A 144 -18.66 -5.86 3.09
C GLU A 144 -18.02 -5.04 4.22
N LEU A 145 -17.15 -4.11 3.84
CA LEU A 145 -16.72 -3.01 4.70
C LEU A 145 -17.52 -1.75 4.35
N GLY A 146 -18.01 -1.08 5.38
CA GLY A 146 -18.63 0.23 5.27
C GLY A 146 -17.58 1.35 5.34
N PHE A 147 -17.82 2.43 4.61
CA PHE A 147 -16.96 3.63 4.62
C PHE A 147 -17.81 4.86 4.87
N MET A 148 -17.41 5.67 5.83
CA MET A 148 -18.08 6.92 6.15
C MET A 148 -17.08 8.03 6.43
N ARG A 149 -17.48 9.27 6.18
CA ARG A 149 -16.70 10.45 6.55
C ARG A 149 -17.19 11.01 7.88
N LYS A 150 -16.26 11.30 8.79
CA LYS A 150 -16.55 12.04 10.02
C LYS A 150 -15.51 13.14 10.19
N GLY A 151 -15.94 14.39 10.05
CA GLY A 151 -15.04 15.53 9.98
C GLY A 151 -14.14 15.48 8.76
N LYS A 152 -12.82 15.45 8.99
CA LYS A 152 -11.80 15.34 7.93
C LYS A 152 -11.34 13.92 7.68
N SER A 153 -11.72 12.96 8.52
CA SER A 153 -11.22 11.59 8.48
C SER A 153 -12.24 10.64 7.85
N ILE A 154 -11.75 9.62 7.16
CA ILE A 154 -12.53 8.47 6.73
C ILE A 154 -12.48 7.41 7.83
N TRP A 155 -13.62 6.82 8.07
CA TRP A 155 -13.81 5.71 9.00
C TRP A 155 -14.27 4.48 8.24
N VAL A 156 -13.65 3.35 8.55
CA VAL A 156 -14.02 2.02 8.07
C VAL A 156 -14.91 1.38 9.12
N VAL A 157 -16.01 0.79 8.70
CA VAL A 157 -17.01 0.18 9.59
C VAL A 157 -17.10 -1.30 9.24
N ASP A 158 -16.89 -2.16 10.23
CA ASP A 158 -17.03 -3.61 10.07
C ASP A 158 -18.49 -4.07 10.22
N ASP A 159 -18.73 -5.38 10.03
CA ASP A 159 -20.08 -5.97 10.09
C ASP A 159 -20.71 -5.89 11.50
N HIS A 160 -19.89 -5.79 12.54
CA HIS A 160 -20.32 -5.59 13.93
C HIS A 160 -20.59 -4.12 14.28
N GLY A 161 -20.42 -3.20 13.31
CA GLY A 161 -20.59 -1.75 13.51
C GLY A 161 -19.43 -1.08 14.25
N GLN A 162 -18.31 -1.80 14.47
CA GLN A 162 -17.10 -1.19 15.01
C GLN A 162 -16.45 -0.29 13.96
N LYS A 163 -15.77 0.74 14.40
CA LYS A 163 -15.22 1.78 13.53
C LYS A 163 -13.72 1.90 13.72
N ALA A 164 -12.99 1.81 12.63
CA ALA A 164 -11.57 2.10 12.54
C ALA A 164 -11.36 3.40 11.78
N MET A 165 -10.52 4.29 12.30
CA MET A 165 -10.15 5.53 11.61
C MET A 165 -8.94 5.28 10.70
N ILE A 166 -8.98 5.77 9.48
CA ILE A 166 -7.79 5.86 8.62
C ILE A 166 -6.90 6.96 9.18
N THR A 167 -5.72 6.60 9.65
CA THR A 167 -4.73 7.50 10.26
C THR A 167 -3.70 8.00 9.26
N ILE A 168 -3.28 7.15 8.32
CA ILE A 168 -2.40 7.49 7.21
C ILE A 168 -3.02 6.94 5.93
N PRO A 169 -3.63 7.79 5.10
CA PRO A 169 -4.17 7.37 3.81
C PRO A 169 -3.09 7.32 2.74
N ASP A 170 -3.42 6.73 1.60
CA ASP A 170 -2.71 6.85 0.32
C ASP A 170 -1.25 6.43 0.35
N VAL A 171 -0.93 5.35 1.07
CA VAL A 171 0.39 4.72 0.99
C VAL A 171 0.41 3.85 -0.27
N TYR A 172 0.87 4.41 -1.38
CA TYR A 172 0.88 3.74 -2.69
C TYR A 172 1.94 2.64 -2.76
N GLN A 173 1.57 1.57 -3.46
CA GLN A 173 2.38 0.38 -3.71
C GLN A 173 2.33 0.02 -5.20
N SER A 174 3.27 -0.79 -5.69
CA SER A 174 3.27 -1.24 -7.09
C SER A 174 2.03 -2.07 -7.44
N ASN A 175 1.48 -2.80 -6.47
CA ASN A 175 0.33 -3.66 -6.64
C ASN A 175 -0.92 -3.21 -5.85
N GLY A 176 -0.97 -1.95 -5.37
CA GLY A 176 -2.15 -1.45 -4.66
C GLY A 176 -1.96 -0.17 -3.88
N VAL A 177 -2.77 -0.01 -2.85
CA VAL A 177 -2.70 1.09 -1.88
C VAL A 177 -2.97 0.57 -0.48
N ILE A 178 -2.23 1.09 0.50
CA ILE A 178 -2.44 0.80 1.92
C ILE A 178 -3.03 2.04 2.59
N HIS A 179 -4.03 1.82 3.43
CA HIS A 179 -4.52 2.80 4.40
C HIS A 179 -4.25 2.26 5.80
N VAL A 180 -3.49 3.00 6.59
CA VAL A 180 -3.21 2.62 7.98
C VAL A 180 -4.43 2.92 8.84
N ILE A 181 -4.85 1.97 9.65
CA ILE A 181 -6.00 2.09 10.54
C ILE A 181 -5.64 1.83 12.00
N ASN A 182 -6.38 2.47 12.91
CA ASN A 182 -6.14 2.43 14.34
C ASN A 182 -6.90 1.32 15.10
N ARG A 183 -7.58 0.42 14.39
CA ARG A 183 -8.31 -0.71 14.99
C ARG A 183 -8.36 -1.88 14.02
N VAL A 184 -8.31 -3.11 14.55
CA VAL A 184 -8.55 -4.33 13.77
C VAL A 184 -10.04 -4.44 13.48
N LEU A 185 -10.38 -4.74 12.22
CA LEU A 185 -11.75 -5.00 11.77
C LEU A 185 -12.06 -6.50 11.93
N MET A 186 -13.27 -6.78 12.33
CA MET A 186 -13.70 -8.18 12.55
C MET A 186 -14.88 -8.49 11.65
N PRO A 187 -14.80 -9.63 10.90
CA PRO A 187 -15.90 -10.12 10.04
C PRO A 187 -17.03 -10.72 10.87
#